data_1975e0a8ccb81e7a25cf1dee0a91c18f
#
_entry.id   1975e0a8ccb81e7a25cf1dee0a91c18f
#
_cell.length_a   1.000
_cell.length_b   1.000
_cell.length_c   1.000
_cell.angle_alpha   90.00
_cell.angle_beta   90.00
_cell.angle_gamma   90.00
#
_symmetry.space_group_name_H-M   'P 1'
#
loop_
_entity.id
_entity.type
_entity.pdbx_description
1 polymer ?
#
loop_
_entity_poly.entity_id
_entity_poly.type
_entity_poly.pdbx_seq_one_letter_code
_entity_poly.pdbx_strand_id
1 'polypeptide(L)'
;MDENFSERIKSRLTEKGIKILLGSKIIKRTEDDVHLENGKVIKTKNFIWTGGIRISDLIKRGGLKTSSVGRLVVDEYLQSEGNKHIYAIGDSANAVNPVTNKPVPAAAQFALQQGRLAAENICAEIFGRPKNAYYPKVLGEVVSLGKHLAIGWLALPFFKKVTFVGFLGRLLKTAIREKHIILLRKESRNWITY
;
A
#
# COMPACT_ATOMS: atom_id res chain seq x y z
N MET A 1 -5.67 -6.70 -7.88
CA MET A 1 -7.09 -6.57 -7.46
C MET A 1 -7.88 -7.68 -8.15
N ASP A 2 -8.82 -8.30 -7.47
CA ASP A 2 -9.71 -9.32 -8.03
C ASP A 2 -10.66 -8.66 -9.05
N GLU A 3 -10.88 -9.30 -10.21
CA GLU A 3 -11.65 -8.74 -11.31
C GLU A 3 -13.11 -8.43 -10.89
N ASN A 4 -13.75 -9.33 -10.18
CA ASN A 4 -15.09 -9.12 -9.60
C ASN A 4 -15.16 -7.91 -8.65
N PHE A 5 -14.09 -7.65 -7.92
CA PHE A 5 -14.01 -6.50 -7.00
C PHE A 5 -13.89 -5.19 -7.77
N SER A 6 -13.08 -5.18 -8.84
CA SER A 6 -12.89 -4.02 -9.72
C SER A 6 -14.18 -3.65 -10.46
N GLU A 7 -14.89 -4.65 -11.00
CA GLU A 7 -16.16 -4.40 -11.70
C GLU A 7 -17.25 -3.86 -10.76
N ARG A 8 -17.34 -4.31 -9.53
CA ARG A 8 -18.25 -3.74 -8.52
C ARG A 8 -17.95 -2.28 -8.23
N ILE A 9 -16.68 -1.92 -8.10
CA ILE A 9 -16.25 -0.52 -7.89
C ILE A 9 -16.67 0.32 -9.10
N LYS A 10 -16.38 -0.16 -10.32
CA LYS A 10 -16.70 0.51 -11.57
C LYS A 10 -18.21 0.76 -11.71
N SER A 11 -19.05 -0.26 -11.49
CA SER A 11 -20.52 -0.13 -11.50
C SER A 11 -20.97 0.99 -10.56
N ARG A 12 -20.52 0.96 -9.31
CA ARG A 12 -20.92 1.96 -8.31
C ARG A 12 -20.47 3.39 -8.60
N LEU A 13 -19.32 3.56 -9.23
CA LEU A 13 -18.85 4.86 -9.67
C LEU A 13 -19.67 5.37 -10.87
N THR A 14 -19.98 4.48 -11.82
CA THR A 14 -20.81 4.80 -12.99
C THR A 14 -22.24 5.18 -12.59
N GLU A 15 -22.85 4.46 -11.64
CA GLU A 15 -24.17 4.80 -11.07
C GLU A 15 -24.19 6.21 -10.44
N LYS A 16 -23.05 6.71 -9.98
CA LYS A 16 -22.87 8.08 -9.47
C LYS A 16 -22.56 9.12 -10.54
N GLY A 17 -22.65 8.77 -11.82
CA GLY A 17 -22.35 9.65 -12.95
C GLY A 17 -20.86 9.86 -13.21
N ILE A 18 -19.97 9.09 -12.58
CA ILE A 18 -18.52 9.21 -12.78
C ILE A 18 -18.14 8.48 -14.06
N LYS A 19 -17.55 9.20 -15.01
CA LYS A 19 -17.03 8.63 -16.25
C LYS A 19 -15.64 8.04 -16.00
N ILE A 20 -15.52 6.73 -16.19
CA ILE A 20 -14.27 5.99 -16.00
C ILE A 20 -13.62 5.75 -17.36
N LEU A 21 -12.36 6.11 -17.51
CA LEU A 21 -11.55 5.89 -18.71
C LEU A 21 -10.39 4.97 -18.35
N LEU A 22 -10.58 3.67 -18.53
CA LEU A 22 -9.52 2.66 -18.34
C LEU A 22 -8.59 2.65 -19.55
N GLY A 23 -7.33 2.23 -19.36
CA GLY A 23 -6.32 2.17 -20.42
C GLY A 23 -5.99 3.53 -21.05
N SER A 24 -6.32 4.62 -20.36
CA SER A 24 -6.21 5.99 -20.88
C SER A 24 -5.10 6.75 -20.14
N LYS A 25 -3.86 6.54 -20.57
CA LYS A 25 -2.70 7.19 -19.97
C LYS A 25 -2.68 8.68 -20.27
N ILE A 26 -2.46 9.48 -19.24
CA ILE A 26 -2.27 10.92 -19.37
C ILE A 26 -0.83 11.20 -19.78
N ILE A 27 -0.64 11.97 -20.88
CA ILE A 27 0.69 12.30 -21.41
C ILE A 27 1.04 13.78 -21.24
N LYS A 28 0.03 14.65 -21.11
CA LYS A 28 0.25 16.10 -20.94
C LYS A 28 -0.94 16.73 -20.23
N ARG A 29 -0.66 17.73 -19.41
CA ARG A 29 -1.66 18.64 -18.85
C ARG A 29 -1.27 20.08 -19.18
N THR A 30 -2.24 20.87 -19.63
CA THR A 30 -2.19 22.34 -19.77
C THR A 30 -3.10 22.97 -18.72
N GLU A 31 -3.28 24.28 -18.75
CA GLU A 31 -4.17 24.99 -17.81
C GLU A 31 -5.62 24.48 -17.90
N ASP A 32 -6.13 24.30 -19.12
CA ASP A 32 -7.54 23.97 -19.38
C ASP A 32 -7.77 22.56 -19.94
N ASP A 33 -6.71 21.81 -20.26
CA ASP A 33 -6.81 20.53 -20.96
C ASP A 33 -5.96 19.44 -20.36
N VAL A 34 -6.46 18.20 -20.45
CA VAL A 34 -5.71 16.96 -20.18
C VAL A 34 -5.65 16.14 -21.47
N HIS A 35 -4.45 15.81 -21.93
CA HIS A 35 -4.20 15.03 -23.14
C HIS A 35 -3.94 13.57 -22.78
N LEU A 36 -4.64 12.66 -23.45
CA LEU A 36 -4.47 11.23 -23.31
C LEU A 36 -3.61 10.67 -24.45
N GLU A 37 -2.92 9.56 -24.20
CA GLU A 37 -2.05 8.86 -25.17
C GLU A 37 -2.79 8.45 -26.45
N ASN A 38 -4.09 8.17 -26.36
CA ASN A 38 -4.96 7.84 -27.50
C ASN A 38 -5.44 9.08 -28.30
N GLY A 39 -4.84 10.24 -28.11
CA GLY A 39 -5.16 11.49 -28.81
C GLY A 39 -6.39 12.25 -28.27
N LYS A 40 -7.12 11.67 -27.31
CA LYS A 40 -8.29 12.35 -26.74
C LYS A 40 -7.84 13.49 -25.82
N VAL A 41 -8.56 14.64 -25.94
CA VAL A 41 -8.38 15.81 -25.09
C VAL A 41 -9.60 15.99 -24.21
N ILE A 42 -9.39 16.17 -22.91
CA ILE A 42 -10.44 16.44 -21.93
C ILE A 42 -10.28 17.87 -21.44
N LYS A 43 -11.26 18.73 -21.71
CA LYS A 43 -11.28 20.09 -21.20
C LYS A 43 -11.66 20.09 -19.72
N THR A 44 -10.81 20.65 -18.86
CA THR A 44 -11.06 20.79 -17.44
C THR A 44 -10.11 21.78 -16.79
N LYS A 45 -10.65 22.64 -15.93
CA LYS A 45 -9.86 23.54 -15.07
C LYS A 45 -9.39 22.84 -13.78
N ASN A 46 -10.16 21.85 -13.33
CA ASN A 46 -9.84 21.11 -12.10
C ASN A 46 -9.17 19.78 -12.44
N PHE A 47 -7.93 19.61 -12.00
CA PHE A 47 -7.17 18.39 -12.20
C PHE A 47 -6.61 17.92 -10.87
N ILE A 48 -6.96 16.70 -10.48
CA ILE A 48 -6.47 16.06 -9.25
C ILE A 48 -5.67 14.82 -9.64
N TRP A 49 -4.36 14.89 -9.42
CA TRP A 49 -3.44 13.77 -9.71
C TRP A 49 -3.27 12.88 -8.49
N THR A 50 -3.71 11.62 -8.61
CA THR A 50 -3.54 10.58 -7.58
C THR A 50 -2.80 9.36 -8.14
N GLY A 51 -1.99 9.56 -9.19
CA GLY A 51 -1.38 8.53 -10.02
C GLY A 51 -0.18 7.80 -9.42
N GLY A 52 -0.13 7.59 -8.12
CA GLY A 52 0.89 6.80 -7.45
C GLY A 52 1.76 7.59 -6.48
N ILE A 53 2.84 6.94 -6.02
CA ILE A 53 3.80 7.49 -5.07
C ILE A 53 5.17 7.62 -5.74
N ARG A 54 5.90 8.66 -5.38
CA ARG A 54 7.31 8.83 -5.75
C ARG A 54 8.16 8.53 -4.51
N ILE A 55 9.14 7.66 -4.68
CA ILE A 55 10.13 7.39 -3.64
C ILE A 55 11.16 8.50 -3.62
N SER A 56 11.62 8.84 -2.42
CA SER A 56 12.66 9.86 -2.24
C SER A 56 13.94 9.50 -2.98
N ASP A 57 14.56 10.48 -3.62
CA ASP A 57 15.87 10.31 -4.30
C ASP A 57 17.03 10.08 -3.32
N LEU A 58 16.78 10.18 -2.01
CA LEU A 58 17.77 9.92 -0.95
C LEU A 58 18.41 8.54 -1.08
N ILE A 59 17.60 7.51 -1.38
CA ILE A 59 18.06 6.13 -1.54
C ILE A 59 19.07 6.02 -2.69
N LYS A 60 18.76 6.64 -3.83
CA LYS A 60 19.67 6.67 -4.99
C LYS A 60 20.96 7.44 -4.71
N ARG A 61 20.85 8.60 -4.03
CA ARG A 61 22.02 9.41 -3.66
C ARG A 61 22.94 8.68 -2.68
N GLY A 62 22.40 7.80 -1.86
CA GLY A 62 23.17 6.93 -0.98
C GLY A 62 23.89 5.78 -1.69
N GLY A 63 23.82 5.66 -3.02
CA GLY A 63 24.46 4.59 -3.80
C GLY A 63 23.84 3.20 -3.58
N LEU A 64 22.64 3.13 -3.01
CA LEU A 64 21.97 1.86 -2.71
C LEU A 64 21.21 1.31 -3.92
N LYS A 65 21.17 0.00 -4.05
CA LYS A 65 20.46 -0.71 -5.12
C LYS A 65 18.96 -0.45 -5.05
N THR A 66 18.38 0.08 -6.13
CA THR A 66 16.94 0.39 -6.20
C THR A 66 16.25 -0.39 -7.32
N SER A 67 14.97 -0.66 -7.13
CA SER A 67 14.08 -1.16 -8.19
C SER A 67 13.81 -0.07 -9.24
N SER A 68 13.17 -0.43 -10.35
CA SER A 68 12.77 0.49 -11.43
C SER A 68 11.89 1.66 -10.95
N VAL A 69 11.14 1.47 -9.86
CA VAL A 69 10.29 2.50 -9.24
C VAL A 69 10.97 3.25 -8.09
N GLY A 70 12.28 3.02 -7.86
CA GLY A 70 13.09 3.74 -6.88
C GLY A 70 13.03 3.20 -5.45
N ARG A 71 12.40 2.04 -5.20
CA ARG A 71 12.39 1.39 -3.88
C ARG A 71 13.71 0.69 -3.62
N LEU A 72 14.19 0.72 -2.37
CA LEU A 72 15.39 -0.02 -1.95
C LEU A 72 15.17 -1.53 -2.11
N VAL A 73 16.05 -2.19 -2.81
CA VAL A 73 16.04 -3.66 -2.92
C VAL A 73 16.50 -4.25 -1.60
N VAL A 74 15.66 -5.09 -1.02
CA VAL A 74 15.91 -5.75 0.27
C VAL A 74 15.84 -7.27 0.12
N ASP A 75 16.57 -7.96 1.00
CA ASP A 75 16.50 -9.41 1.14
C ASP A 75 15.27 -9.86 1.94
N GLU A 76 15.18 -11.16 2.22
CA GLU A 76 14.11 -11.77 3.02
C GLU A 76 14.05 -11.27 4.45
N TYR A 77 15.11 -10.68 4.98
CA TYR A 77 15.17 -10.10 6.34
C TYR A 77 14.86 -8.62 6.37
N LEU A 78 14.52 -8.01 5.22
CA LEU A 78 14.30 -6.56 5.01
C LEU A 78 15.57 -5.72 5.10
N GLN A 79 16.74 -6.35 4.94
CA GLN A 79 18.03 -5.67 4.86
C GLN A 79 18.36 -5.31 3.41
N SER A 80 19.06 -4.19 3.20
CA SER A 80 19.56 -3.81 1.89
C SER A 80 20.53 -4.88 1.35
N GLU A 81 20.37 -5.26 0.09
CA GLU A 81 21.31 -6.19 -0.56
C GLU A 81 22.76 -5.66 -0.61
N GLY A 82 22.94 -4.35 -0.66
CA GLY A 82 24.25 -3.70 -0.73
C GLY A 82 24.86 -3.32 0.62
N ASN A 83 24.07 -3.29 1.70
CA ASN A 83 24.56 -2.92 3.04
C ASN A 83 23.68 -3.53 4.13
N LYS A 84 24.22 -4.48 4.86
CA LYS A 84 23.50 -5.25 5.89
C LYS A 84 23.12 -4.46 7.14
N HIS A 85 23.67 -3.26 7.32
CA HIS A 85 23.30 -2.35 8.42
C HIS A 85 22.11 -1.44 8.07
N ILE A 86 21.58 -1.53 6.86
CA ILE A 86 20.46 -0.73 6.40
C ILE A 86 19.23 -1.62 6.21
N TYR A 87 18.16 -1.29 6.91
CA TYR A 87 16.84 -1.89 6.74
C TYR A 87 15.91 -0.94 6.00
N ALA A 88 15.03 -1.46 5.16
CA ALA A 88 13.94 -0.69 4.58
C ALA A 88 12.60 -1.40 4.73
N ILE A 89 11.56 -0.61 4.98
CA ILE A 89 10.20 -1.09 5.25
C ILE A 89 9.16 -0.21 4.55
N GLY A 90 7.96 -0.72 4.42
CA GLY A 90 6.83 0.01 3.85
C GLY A 90 7.04 0.37 2.39
N ASP A 91 6.61 1.57 2.03
CA ASP A 91 6.61 2.03 0.64
C ASP A 91 8.03 2.23 0.08
N SER A 92 9.04 2.38 0.94
CA SER A 92 10.45 2.52 0.55
C SER A 92 11.12 1.20 0.23
N ALA A 93 10.57 0.07 0.65
CA ALA A 93 11.14 -1.26 0.46
C ALA A 93 10.61 -1.96 -0.80
N ASN A 94 11.50 -2.55 -1.58
CA ASN A 94 11.17 -3.51 -2.62
C ASN A 94 11.31 -4.94 -2.09
N ALA A 95 10.47 -5.27 -1.10
CA ALA A 95 10.39 -6.63 -0.58
C ALA A 95 9.64 -7.53 -1.56
N VAL A 96 10.12 -8.75 -1.73
CA VAL A 96 9.52 -9.77 -2.62
C VAL A 96 8.78 -10.81 -1.77
N ASN A 97 7.59 -11.19 -2.22
CA ASN A 97 6.86 -12.30 -1.63
C ASN A 97 7.50 -13.63 -2.08
N PRO A 98 8.05 -14.44 -1.17
CA PRO A 98 8.79 -15.65 -1.53
C PRO A 98 7.91 -16.74 -2.16
N VAL A 99 6.58 -16.68 -1.94
CA VAL A 99 5.64 -17.67 -2.52
C VAL A 99 5.27 -17.33 -3.97
N THR A 100 5.07 -16.04 -4.27
CA THR A 100 4.60 -15.59 -5.59
C THR A 100 5.70 -15.04 -6.48
N ASN A 101 6.88 -14.81 -5.92
CA ASN A 101 8.04 -14.14 -6.53
C ASN A 101 7.69 -12.76 -7.12
N LYS A 102 6.71 -12.07 -6.52
CA LYS A 102 6.27 -10.73 -6.94
C LYS A 102 6.58 -9.69 -5.87
N PRO A 103 6.86 -8.44 -6.26
CA PRO A 103 7.00 -7.35 -5.30
C PRO A 103 5.75 -7.17 -4.45
N VAL A 104 5.96 -6.97 -3.15
CA VAL A 104 4.88 -6.67 -2.21
C VAL A 104 4.32 -5.27 -2.50
N PRO A 105 3.00 -5.11 -2.64
CA PRO A 105 2.39 -3.81 -2.90
C PRO A 105 2.64 -2.80 -1.78
N ALA A 106 2.70 -1.51 -2.13
CA ALA A 106 2.71 -0.42 -1.15
C ALA A 106 1.34 -0.33 -0.48
N ALA A 107 1.26 -0.80 0.76
CA ALA A 107 0.04 -0.72 1.55
C ALA A 107 0.35 -0.80 3.05
N ALA A 108 -0.42 -0.06 3.85
CA ALA A 108 -0.21 0.05 5.30
C ALA A 108 -0.17 -1.30 6.03
N GLN A 109 -0.97 -2.28 5.61
CA GLN A 109 -0.95 -3.62 6.21
C GLN A 109 0.40 -4.32 6.08
N PHE A 110 1.12 -4.11 4.99
CA PHE A 110 2.46 -4.69 4.79
C PHE A 110 3.52 -3.88 5.52
N ALA A 111 3.41 -2.54 5.50
CA ALA A 111 4.32 -1.66 6.23
C ALA A 111 4.35 -1.97 7.74
N LEU A 112 3.19 -2.22 8.36
CA LEU A 112 3.09 -2.61 9.76
C LEU A 112 3.75 -3.98 10.05
N GLN A 113 3.55 -4.98 9.18
CA GLN A 113 4.19 -6.28 9.31
C GLN A 113 5.71 -6.17 9.16
N GLN A 114 6.17 -5.40 8.17
CA GLN A 114 7.58 -5.19 7.91
C GLN A 114 8.26 -4.41 9.04
N GLY A 115 7.60 -3.36 9.57
CA GLY A 115 8.15 -2.59 10.69
C GLY A 115 8.39 -3.45 11.93
N ARG A 116 7.41 -4.29 12.28
CA ARG A 116 7.56 -5.22 13.39
C ARG A 116 8.69 -6.23 13.16
N LEU A 117 8.73 -6.86 11.99
CA LEU A 117 9.76 -7.84 11.66
C LEU A 117 11.15 -7.22 11.62
N ALA A 118 11.29 -6.01 11.04
CA ALA A 118 12.58 -5.32 11.01
C ALA A 118 13.09 -5.02 12.42
N ALA A 119 12.23 -4.59 13.34
CA ALA A 119 12.60 -4.37 14.73
C ALA A 119 13.06 -5.69 15.42
N GLU A 120 12.32 -6.78 15.23
CA GLU A 120 12.67 -8.11 15.73
C GLU A 120 14.02 -8.57 15.15
N ASN A 121 14.27 -8.36 13.85
CA ASN A 121 15.52 -8.74 13.19
C ASN A 121 16.72 -7.88 13.62
N ILE A 122 16.52 -6.58 13.85
CA ILE A 122 17.55 -5.70 14.41
C ILE A 122 17.93 -6.16 15.81
N CYS A 123 16.95 -6.45 16.67
CA CYS A 123 17.22 -7.00 18.00
C CYS A 123 17.93 -8.37 17.91
N ALA A 124 17.52 -9.26 16.99
CA ALA A 124 18.15 -10.54 16.78
C ALA A 124 19.63 -10.38 16.40
N GLU A 125 19.94 -9.44 15.50
CA GLU A 125 21.30 -9.12 15.09
C GLU A 125 22.16 -8.62 16.26
N ILE A 126 21.65 -7.69 17.06
CA ILE A 126 22.36 -7.12 18.23
C ILE A 126 22.69 -8.23 19.26
N PHE A 127 21.77 -9.18 19.46
CA PHE A 127 21.93 -10.26 20.44
C PHE A 127 22.47 -11.57 19.87
N GLY A 128 22.96 -11.58 18.62
CA GLY A 128 23.51 -12.77 17.98
C GLY A 128 22.49 -13.90 17.77
N ARG A 129 21.21 -13.57 17.59
CA ARG A 129 20.11 -14.53 17.38
C ARG A 129 19.80 -14.69 15.90
N PRO A 130 19.19 -15.79 15.46
CA PRO A 130 18.75 -15.97 14.08
C PRO A 130 17.64 -14.96 13.74
N LYS A 131 17.71 -14.40 12.52
CA LYS A 131 16.69 -13.51 11.96
C LYS A 131 15.54 -14.30 11.36
N ASN A 132 14.36 -13.70 11.30
CA ASN A 132 13.16 -14.26 10.70
C ASN A 132 12.96 -13.71 9.29
N ALA A 133 12.59 -14.57 8.34
CA ALA A 133 12.26 -14.15 6.99
C ALA A 133 10.86 -13.53 6.90
N TYR A 134 10.70 -12.60 5.96
CA TYR A 134 9.44 -11.90 5.72
C TYR A 134 8.49 -12.71 4.84
N TYR A 135 7.34 -13.05 5.39
CA TYR A 135 6.23 -13.68 4.67
C TYR A 135 4.99 -12.75 4.73
N PRO A 136 4.65 -12.03 3.65
CA PRO A 136 3.54 -11.09 3.65
C PRO A 136 2.20 -11.80 3.83
N LYS A 137 1.42 -11.34 4.81
CA LYS A 137 0.05 -11.82 5.05
C LYS A 137 -0.95 -10.80 4.54
N VAL A 138 -1.77 -11.20 3.57
CA VAL A 138 -2.85 -10.36 3.04
C VAL A 138 -4.06 -10.48 3.97
N LEU A 139 -4.37 -9.42 4.70
CA LEU A 139 -5.48 -9.38 5.66
C LEU A 139 -6.81 -9.00 5.01
N GLY A 140 -6.76 -8.25 3.91
CA GLY A 140 -7.92 -7.78 3.18
C GLY A 140 -7.66 -6.50 2.42
N GLU A 141 -8.71 -6.00 1.79
CA GLU A 141 -8.69 -4.74 1.04
C GLU A 141 -10.02 -4.01 1.23
N VAL A 142 -9.98 -2.69 1.51
CA VAL A 142 -11.19 -1.88 1.69
C VAL A 142 -11.04 -0.55 0.95
N VAL A 143 -11.93 -0.28 0.02
CA VAL A 143 -11.98 0.94 -0.79
C VAL A 143 -13.22 1.75 -0.43
N SER A 144 -13.07 3.04 -0.12
CA SER A 144 -14.20 3.96 0.08
C SER A 144 -14.59 4.63 -1.22
N LEU A 145 -15.88 4.67 -1.50
CA LEU A 145 -16.48 5.33 -2.64
C LEU A 145 -17.35 6.50 -2.16
N GLY A 146 -16.70 7.53 -1.58
CA GLY A 146 -17.35 8.67 -0.94
C GLY A 146 -17.73 8.42 0.52
N LYS A 147 -18.65 9.26 1.06
CA LYS A 147 -19.00 9.28 2.49
C LYS A 147 -19.75 8.04 2.98
N HIS A 148 -20.58 7.44 2.13
CA HIS A 148 -21.59 6.46 2.59
C HIS A 148 -21.38 5.06 2.06
N LEU A 149 -20.45 4.86 1.16
CA LEU A 149 -20.20 3.58 0.51
C LEU A 149 -18.74 3.17 0.66
N ALA A 150 -18.54 1.93 1.10
CA ALA A 150 -17.25 1.26 0.98
C ALA A 150 -17.47 -0.17 0.48
N ILE A 151 -16.51 -0.67 -0.27
CA ILE A 151 -16.46 -2.05 -0.74
C ILE A 151 -15.15 -2.63 -0.22
N GLY A 152 -15.21 -3.82 0.36
CA GLY A 152 -14.02 -4.46 0.89
C GLY A 152 -14.18 -5.94 1.10
N TRP A 153 -13.08 -6.60 1.35
CA TRP A 153 -13.06 -7.99 1.77
C TRP A 153 -12.00 -8.19 2.85
N LEU A 154 -12.21 -9.20 3.69
CA LEU A 154 -11.26 -9.65 4.69
C LEU A 154 -10.98 -11.14 4.51
N ALA A 155 -9.73 -11.54 4.74
CA ALA A 155 -9.35 -12.92 4.93
C ALA A 155 -9.62 -13.31 6.38
N LEU A 156 -10.51 -14.28 6.59
CA LEU A 156 -10.84 -14.82 7.92
C LEU A 156 -10.31 -16.25 8.05
N PRO A 157 -9.95 -16.70 9.28
CA PRO A 157 -9.34 -18.01 9.49
C PRO A 157 -10.17 -19.20 8.95
N PHE A 158 -11.49 -19.10 9.05
CA PHE A 158 -12.43 -20.15 8.61
C PHE A 158 -13.09 -19.87 7.26
N PHE A 159 -12.95 -18.65 6.72
CA PHE A 159 -13.54 -18.22 5.45
C PHE A 159 -12.44 -17.63 4.58
N LYS A 160 -12.24 -18.18 3.38
CA LYS A 160 -11.18 -17.72 2.48
C LYS A 160 -11.29 -16.22 2.17
N LYS A 161 -12.51 -15.70 2.05
CA LYS A 161 -12.76 -14.30 1.68
C LYS A 161 -14.20 -13.89 2.01
N VAL A 162 -14.38 -12.89 2.88
CA VAL A 162 -15.69 -12.30 3.18
C VAL A 162 -15.75 -10.90 2.61
N THR A 163 -16.73 -10.64 1.74
CA THR A 163 -16.91 -9.35 1.07
C THR A 163 -17.95 -8.51 1.79
N PHE A 164 -17.65 -7.23 1.99
CA PHE A 164 -18.52 -6.24 2.61
C PHE A 164 -18.82 -5.12 1.62
N VAL A 165 -20.08 -4.68 1.55
CA VAL A 165 -20.54 -3.62 0.63
C VAL A 165 -21.43 -2.65 1.40
N GLY A 166 -21.41 -1.36 1.04
CA GLY A 166 -22.31 -0.36 1.57
C GLY A 166 -21.96 0.05 3.01
N PHE A 167 -22.96 0.11 3.86
CA PHE A 167 -22.84 0.53 5.26
C PHE A 167 -21.90 -0.37 6.06
N LEU A 168 -22.00 -1.69 5.89
CA LEU A 168 -21.12 -2.66 6.56
C LEU A 168 -19.65 -2.47 6.17
N GLY A 169 -19.36 -2.21 4.90
CA GLY A 169 -18.01 -1.88 4.44
C GLY A 169 -17.46 -0.60 5.07
N ARG A 170 -18.33 0.42 5.25
CA ARG A 170 -17.98 1.67 5.95
C ARG A 170 -17.68 1.42 7.44
N LEU A 171 -18.54 0.65 8.12
CA LEU A 171 -18.34 0.31 9.53
C LEU A 171 -17.02 -0.44 9.73
N LEU A 172 -16.73 -1.41 8.87
CA LEU A 172 -15.47 -2.15 8.86
C LEU A 172 -14.27 -1.21 8.69
N LYS A 173 -14.31 -0.29 7.72
CA LYS A 173 -13.22 0.67 7.50
C LYS A 173 -13.01 1.58 8.72
N THR A 174 -14.10 2.01 9.35
CA THR A 174 -14.03 2.81 10.58
C THR A 174 -13.40 2.00 11.71
N ALA A 175 -13.82 0.77 11.92
CA ALA A 175 -13.27 -0.11 12.95
C ALA A 175 -11.76 -0.38 12.75
N ILE A 176 -11.32 -0.61 11.50
CA ILE A 176 -9.90 -0.77 11.18
C ILE A 176 -9.11 0.49 11.54
N ARG A 177 -9.62 1.67 11.19
CA ARG A 177 -8.99 2.96 11.52
C ARG A 177 -8.90 3.19 13.03
N GLU A 178 -10.01 3.00 13.76
CA GLU A 178 -10.05 3.19 15.21
C GLU A 178 -9.11 2.23 15.94
N LYS A 179 -9.10 0.95 15.51
CA LYS A 179 -8.14 -0.03 16.03
C LYS A 179 -6.69 0.46 15.87
N HIS A 180 -6.35 0.99 14.69
CA HIS A 180 -5.00 1.51 14.44
C HIS A 180 -4.66 2.71 15.33
N ILE A 181 -5.60 3.66 15.49
CA ILE A 181 -5.44 4.82 16.38
C ILE A 181 -5.24 4.38 17.84
N ILE A 182 -6.02 3.40 18.30
CA ILE A 182 -5.89 2.86 19.66
C ILE A 182 -4.52 2.21 19.87
N LEU A 183 -4.04 1.44 18.89
CA LEU A 183 -2.71 0.83 18.96
C LEU A 183 -1.60 1.88 19.03
N LEU A 184 -1.63 2.91 18.18
CA LEU A 184 -0.66 4.00 18.21
C LEU A 184 -0.67 4.76 19.55
N ARG A 185 -1.86 5.02 20.11
CA ARG A 185 -1.99 5.65 21.44
C ARG A 185 -1.43 4.79 22.55
N LYS A 186 -1.60 3.46 22.47
CA LYS A 186 -1.03 2.53 23.44
C LYS A 186 0.50 2.51 23.35
N GLU A 187 1.03 2.45 22.15
CA GLU A 187 2.48 2.48 21.91
C GLU A 187 3.08 3.80 22.40
N SER A 188 2.51 4.96 22.08
CA SER A 188 3.01 6.26 22.52
C SER A 188 3.06 6.40 24.05
N ARG A 189 2.13 5.80 24.79
CA ARG A 189 2.15 5.81 26.27
C ARG A 189 3.30 4.99 26.85
N ASN A 190 3.67 3.90 26.19
CA ASN A 190 4.78 3.06 26.65
C ASN A 190 6.14 3.72 26.39
N TRP A 191 6.26 4.69 25.47
CA TRP A 191 7.49 5.45 25.21
C TRP A 191 7.78 6.55 26.24
N ILE A 192 6.76 7.01 26.96
CA ILE A 192 6.89 8.10 27.97
C ILE A 192 7.36 7.54 29.32
N THR A 193 7.51 6.24 29.45
CA THR A 193 7.84 5.56 30.72
C THR A 193 9.30 5.09 30.83
N TYR A 194 10.18 5.55 29.92
CA TYR A 194 11.63 5.31 29.95
C TYR A 194 12.40 6.62 30.09
#